data_a38fc4e20187746d078524bc990ae42e
#
_entry.id   a38fc4e20187746d078524bc990ae42e
#
_cell.length_a   1.000
_cell.length_b   1.000
_cell.length_c   1.000
_cell.angle_alpha   90.00
_cell.angle_beta   90.00
_cell.angle_gamma   90.00
#
_symmetry.space_group_name_H-M   'P 1'
#
loop_
_entity.id
_entity.type
_entity.pdbx_description
1 polymer ?
#
loop_
_entity_poly.entity_id
_entity_poly.type
_entity_poly.pdbx_seq_one_letter_code
_entity_poly.pdbx_strand_id
1 'polypeptide(L)'
;MNGPLERIPAYVREFERYVPSRPDAALMRQYGVSRLVRLNNNENALGPPPSAREAVAAFDPARAAVYPSGDAYDLRHALAARFGKSPEQFLVGNGSCEVIASVIRALCAPGDAIVTADRTFAVYEWVARFSGIASRLVPLKNLALDPAAMHAAVTEGVRVVFVCNPNNPTGSWWNRAVLESFLRALDGRAMVVLDEAYREFVDDPDFPDGMEIMESHDNVLVFRTFSKMYGLAGFRVGYLCGSLEATDIIRRTQIAYSVNVLGQVAATAALADDAGHIAATRRMVADAKAFLGRECDALGLEYVCGQGNFAMVRTPVSDTLLYRRFMRQGIMVRTMTGFRFPNWIRVSLAPEAAMQAFATALRSALDAK
;
A
#
# COMPACT_ATOMS: atom_id res chain seq x y z
N MET A 1 15.22 38.93 16.99
CA MET A 1 14.01 38.08 17.25
C MET A 1 13.85 37.19 16.04
N ASN A 2 13.95 35.90 16.24
CA ASN A 2 13.76 34.95 15.15
C ASN A 2 12.33 35.04 14.60
N GLY A 3 12.18 35.12 13.28
CA GLY A 3 10.86 35.18 12.65
C GLY A 3 10.00 33.93 12.91
N PRO A 4 8.67 33.99 12.69
CA PRO A 4 7.78 32.86 12.97
C PRO A 4 8.16 31.56 12.23
N LEU A 5 8.76 31.65 11.05
CA LEU A 5 9.22 30.48 10.27
C LEU A 5 10.44 29.78 10.88
N GLU A 6 11.23 30.48 11.71
CA GLU A 6 12.38 29.86 12.39
C GLU A 6 11.98 29.01 13.60
N ARG A 7 10.71 29.15 14.05
CA ARG A 7 10.13 28.37 15.16
C ARG A 7 9.45 27.09 14.70
N ILE A 8 9.44 26.81 13.38
CA ILE A 8 8.90 25.55 12.86
C ILE A 8 9.75 24.40 13.37
N PRO A 9 9.12 23.28 13.85
CA PRO A 9 9.82 22.12 14.31
C PRO A 9 10.86 21.60 13.31
N ALA A 10 12.05 21.22 13.76
CA ALA A 10 13.14 20.76 12.91
C ALA A 10 12.72 19.59 12.02
N TYR A 11 11.94 18.64 12.58
CA TYR A 11 11.47 17.47 11.85
C TYR A 11 10.55 17.80 10.65
N VAL A 12 9.88 18.97 10.65
CA VAL A 12 9.11 19.47 9.50
C VAL A 12 10.03 20.19 8.52
N ARG A 13 10.95 21.04 9.04
CA ARG A 13 11.85 21.85 8.21
C ARG A 13 12.82 20.98 7.40
N GLU A 14 13.32 19.90 8.01
CA GLU A 14 14.29 18.98 7.42
C GLU A 14 13.65 17.84 6.63
N PHE A 15 12.31 17.75 6.62
CA PHE A 15 11.61 16.72 5.87
C PHE A 15 11.62 17.04 4.38
N GLU A 16 12.15 16.13 3.57
CA GLU A 16 12.10 16.27 2.12
C GLU A 16 10.68 16.06 1.61
N ARG A 17 10.15 17.09 0.94
CA ARG A 17 8.81 17.02 0.39
C ARG A 17 8.70 15.89 -0.64
N TYR A 18 7.56 15.22 -0.65
CA TYR A 18 7.24 14.26 -1.71
C TYR A 18 7.25 14.93 -3.09
N VAL A 19 7.95 14.32 -4.03
CA VAL A 19 7.96 14.79 -5.44
C VAL A 19 6.93 13.96 -6.20
N PRO A 20 5.77 14.56 -6.57
CA PRO A 20 4.73 13.85 -7.27
C PRO A 20 5.13 13.51 -8.70
N SER A 21 4.63 12.39 -9.21
CA SER A 21 4.73 12.06 -10.63
C SER A 21 4.00 13.12 -11.46
N ARG A 22 4.56 13.49 -12.59
CA ARG A 22 3.89 14.38 -13.55
C ARG A 22 2.73 13.67 -14.23
N PRO A 23 1.71 14.42 -14.74
CA PRO A 23 0.65 13.85 -15.58
C PRO A 23 1.23 13.17 -16.83
N ASP A 24 0.54 12.13 -17.35
CA ASP A 24 0.99 11.33 -18.49
C ASP A 24 1.32 12.20 -19.71
N ALA A 25 0.45 13.13 -20.07
CA ALA A 25 0.67 14.03 -21.19
C ALA A 25 1.97 14.85 -21.06
N ALA A 26 2.34 15.25 -19.84
CA ALA A 26 3.58 15.96 -19.57
C ALA A 26 4.81 15.04 -19.71
N LEU A 27 4.72 13.81 -19.21
CA LEU A 27 5.77 12.81 -19.34
C LEU A 27 5.96 12.38 -20.80
N MET A 28 4.86 12.14 -21.53
CA MET A 28 4.90 11.78 -22.94
C MET A 28 5.59 12.87 -23.78
N ARG A 29 5.28 14.14 -23.54
CA ARG A 29 5.99 15.26 -24.20
C ARG A 29 7.46 15.32 -23.81
N GLN A 30 7.77 15.13 -22.50
CA GLN A 30 9.16 15.20 -22.00
C GLN A 30 10.05 14.12 -22.63
N TYR A 31 9.52 12.91 -22.86
CA TYR A 31 10.27 11.77 -23.37
C TYR A 31 10.07 11.51 -24.88
N GLY A 32 9.20 12.29 -25.55
CA GLY A 32 8.94 12.15 -26.98
C GLY A 32 8.20 10.86 -27.36
N VAL A 33 7.34 10.34 -26.48
CA VAL A 33 6.61 9.09 -26.71
C VAL A 33 5.12 9.35 -26.93
N SER A 34 4.47 8.52 -27.75
CA SER A 34 3.04 8.64 -28.08
C SER A 34 2.10 7.94 -27.09
N ARG A 35 2.64 7.04 -26.26
CA ARG A 35 1.90 6.33 -25.20
C ARG A 35 2.79 6.06 -24.00
N LEU A 36 2.16 5.84 -22.84
CA LEU A 36 2.83 5.46 -21.61
C LEU A 36 2.16 4.23 -21.01
N VAL A 37 2.94 3.19 -20.75
CA VAL A 37 2.51 1.98 -20.03
C VAL A 37 2.96 2.14 -18.57
N ARG A 38 2.00 2.30 -17.67
CA ARG A 38 2.26 2.48 -16.23
C ARG A 38 2.38 1.15 -15.50
N LEU A 39 3.57 0.83 -15.02
CA LEU A 39 3.87 -0.38 -14.23
C LEU A 39 4.59 -0.02 -12.91
N ASN A 40 4.29 1.15 -12.34
CA ASN A 40 5.09 1.72 -11.25
C ASN A 40 4.40 1.78 -9.87
N ASN A 41 3.06 1.79 -9.79
CA ASN A 41 2.35 2.07 -8.54
C ASN A 41 1.50 0.89 -8.03
N ASN A 42 1.63 -0.29 -8.61
CA ASN A 42 0.85 -1.48 -8.26
C ASN A 42 -0.67 -1.21 -8.40
N GLU A 43 -1.04 -0.47 -9.45
CA GLU A 43 -2.44 -0.26 -9.81
C GLU A 43 -3.00 -1.55 -10.42
N ASN A 44 -4.32 -1.77 -10.31
CA ASN A 44 -4.97 -2.89 -11.01
C ASN A 44 -5.21 -2.51 -12.47
N ALA A 45 -4.53 -3.19 -13.38
CA ALA A 45 -4.61 -2.88 -14.80
C ALA A 45 -5.96 -3.28 -15.45
N LEU A 46 -6.79 -4.08 -14.78
CA LEU A 46 -8.17 -4.36 -15.20
C LEU A 46 -9.13 -3.22 -14.83
N GLY A 47 -8.68 -2.27 -14.01
CA GLY A 47 -9.52 -1.17 -13.52
C GLY A 47 -10.51 -1.60 -12.46
N PRO A 48 -11.57 -0.78 -12.21
CA PRO A 48 -12.61 -1.06 -11.23
C PRO A 48 -13.56 -2.20 -11.66
N PRO A 49 -14.19 -2.92 -10.70
CA PRO A 49 -15.24 -3.88 -11.01
C PRO A 49 -16.44 -3.22 -11.70
N PRO A 50 -17.23 -3.98 -12.49
CA PRO A 50 -18.41 -3.46 -13.20
C PRO A 50 -19.36 -2.70 -12.27
N SER A 51 -19.70 -3.27 -11.12
CA SER A 51 -20.57 -2.67 -10.09
C SER A 51 -20.15 -1.27 -9.67
N ALA A 52 -18.85 -1.07 -9.44
CA ALA A 52 -18.31 0.24 -9.06
C ALA A 52 -18.39 1.24 -10.23
N ARG A 53 -18.13 0.80 -11.47
CA ARG A 53 -18.23 1.65 -12.67
C ARG A 53 -19.66 2.10 -12.91
N GLU A 54 -20.63 1.18 -12.78
CA GLU A 54 -22.05 1.43 -12.94
C GLU A 54 -22.56 2.40 -11.86
N ALA A 55 -22.18 2.19 -10.59
CA ALA A 55 -22.58 3.08 -9.50
C ALA A 55 -22.04 4.50 -9.68
N VAL A 56 -20.80 4.66 -10.16
CA VAL A 56 -20.23 5.97 -10.48
C VAL A 56 -20.91 6.61 -11.68
N ALA A 57 -21.22 5.85 -12.72
CA ALA A 57 -21.94 6.36 -13.91
C ALA A 57 -23.38 6.79 -13.61
N ALA A 58 -24.03 6.14 -12.65
CA ALA A 58 -25.38 6.46 -12.18
C ALA A 58 -25.41 7.59 -11.15
N PHE A 59 -24.25 8.07 -10.68
CA PHE A 59 -24.20 9.14 -9.69
C PHE A 59 -24.73 10.46 -10.26
N ASP A 60 -25.70 11.07 -9.57
CA ASP A 60 -26.21 12.37 -9.93
C ASP A 60 -25.18 13.48 -9.57
N PRO A 61 -24.62 14.19 -10.57
CA PRO A 61 -23.63 15.25 -10.31
C PRO A 61 -24.15 16.38 -9.41
N ALA A 62 -25.47 16.61 -9.34
CA ALA A 62 -26.04 17.63 -8.46
C ALA A 62 -25.79 17.32 -6.97
N ARG A 63 -25.62 16.06 -6.61
CA ARG A 63 -25.26 15.65 -5.25
C ARG A 63 -23.85 16.09 -4.83
N ALA A 64 -22.99 16.49 -5.77
CA ALA A 64 -21.67 17.05 -5.45
C ALA A 64 -21.75 18.39 -4.69
N ALA A 65 -22.93 19.06 -4.69
CA ALA A 65 -23.17 20.29 -3.92
C ALA A 65 -23.38 20.02 -2.41
N VAL A 66 -23.53 18.75 -2.00
CA VAL A 66 -23.81 18.36 -0.61
C VAL A 66 -22.60 17.60 -0.05
N TYR A 67 -22.24 17.86 1.20
CA TYR A 67 -21.20 17.10 1.87
C TYR A 67 -21.53 15.61 1.89
N PRO A 68 -20.51 14.74 1.68
CA PRO A 68 -20.69 13.29 1.85
C PRO A 68 -20.95 12.94 3.34
N SER A 69 -21.23 11.68 3.64
CA SER A 69 -21.17 11.20 5.01
C SER A 69 -19.80 11.47 5.62
N GLY A 70 -19.75 12.13 6.78
CA GLY A 70 -18.51 12.54 7.42
C GLY A 70 -17.66 11.36 7.93
N ASP A 71 -18.30 10.22 8.15
CA ASP A 71 -17.72 8.99 8.66
C ASP A 71 -17.87 7.79 7.70
N ALA A 72 -18.30 8.06 6.45
CA ALA A 72 -18.57 7.05 5.41
C ALA A 72 -19.59 5.98 5.88
N TYR A 73 -20.72 6.41 6.41
CA TYR A 73 -21.74 5.58 7.05
C TYR A 73 -22.10 4.33 6.22
N ASP A 74 -22.56 4.48 4.97
CA ASP A 74 -22.96 3.38 4.12
C ASP A 74 -21.83 2.38 3.86
N LEU A 75 -20.63 2.87 3.63
CA LEU A 75 -19.45 2.03 3.40
C LEU A 75 -19.05 1.26 4.67
N ARG A 76 -19.11 1.87 5.86
CA ARG A 76 -18.86 1.17 7.12
C ARG A 76 -19.87 0.05 7.36
N HIS A 77 -21.15 0.26 7.06
CA HIS A 77 -22.18 -0.76 7.16
C HIS A 77 -21.98 -1.89 6.15
N ALA A 78 -21.58 -1.57 4.92
CA ALA A 78 -21.24 -2.58 3.91
C ALA A 78 -20.02 -3.42 4.33
N LEU A 79 -18.97 -2.79 4.88
CA LEU A 79 -17.82 -3.50 5.43
C LEU A 79 -18.20 -4.38 6.63
N ALA A 80 -19.05 -3.88 7.53
CA ALA A 80 -19.55 -4.61 8.67
C ALA A 80 -20.31 -5.88 8.25
N ALA A 81 -21.21 -5.75 7.28
CA ALA A 81 -21.94 -6.88 6.72
C ALA A 81 -21.02 -7.89 6.03
N ARG A 82 -20.00 -7.41 5.28
CA ARG A 82 -19.05 -8.28 4.57
C ARG A 82 -18.17 -9.12 5.50
N PHE A 83 -17.78 -8.56 6.66
CA PHE A 83 -16.83 -9.20 7.59
C PHE A 83 -17.46 -9.71 8.88
N GLY A 84 -18.77 -9.60 9.05
CA GLY A 84 -19.48 -10.05 10.27
C GLY A 84 -19.07 -9.25 11.53
N LYS A 85 -18.80 -7.95 11.36
CA LYS A 85 -18.31 -7.05 12.42
C LYS A 85 -19.32 -5.93 12.68
N SER A 86 -19.13 -5.15 13.78
CA SER A 86 -19.87 -3.91 14.00
C SER A 86 -19.37 -2.80 13.06
N PRO A 87 -20.26 -1.94 12.51
CA PRO A 87 -19.83 -0.73 11.78
C PRO A 87 -18.90 0.17 12.59
N GLU A 88 -19.00 0.15 13.91
CA GLU A 88 -18.16 0.94 14.82
C GLU A 88 -16.71 0.46 14.89
N GLN A 89 -16.43 -0.76 14.46
CA GLN A 89 -15.08 -1.31 14.35
C GLN A 89 -14.35 -0.83 13.07
N PHE A 90 -15.02 -0.12 12.17
CA PHE A 90 -14.42 0.38 10.93
C PHE A 90 -14.21 1.89 10.97
N LEU A 91 -13.04 2.31 10.49
CA LEU A 91 -12.71 3.70 10.20
C LEU A 91 -12.28 3.79 8.73
N VAL A 92 -12.96 4.63 7.96
CA VAL A 92 -12.67 4.84 6.52
C VAL A 92 -11.94 6.16 6.35
N GLY A 93 -10.86 6.16 5.56
CA GLY A 93 -10.06 7.36 5.30
C GLY A 93 -9.76 7.57 3.82
N ASN A 94 -9.24 8.72 3.48
CA ASN A 94 -8.84 9.12 2.13
C ASN A 94 -7.57 8.37 1.67
N GLY A 95 -7.74 7.06 1.46
CA GLY A 95 -6.69 6.07 1.27
C GLY A 95 -6.00 5.67 2.57
N SER A 96 -5.23 4.58 2.53
CA SER A 96 -4.49 4.07 3.69
C SER A 96 -3.51 5.08 4.29
N CYS A 97 -2.99 6.02 3.51
CA CYS A 97 -2.08 7.06 4.03
C CYS A 97 -2.73 7.93 5.11
N GLU A 98 -4.00 8.32 4.95
CA GLU A 98 -4.73 9.08 5.97
C GLU A 98 -5.02 8.23 7.20
N VAL A 99 -5.38 6.96 6.99
CA VAL A 99 -5.64 6.02 8.09
C VAL A 99 -4.36 5.80 8.92
N ILE A 100 -3.21 5.60 8.27
CA ILE A 100 -1.89 5.54 8.93
C ILE A 100 -1.61 6.80 9.76
N ALA A 101 -1.88 7.98 9.18
CA ALA A 101 -1.67 9.26 9.86
C ALA A 101 -2.60 9.41 11.08
N SER A 102 -3.83 8.93 10.99
CA SER A 102 -4.79 8.95 12.11
C SER A 102 -4.33 8.04 13.26
N VAL A 103 -3.82 6.84 12.95
CA VAL A 103 -3.26 5.93 13.95
C VAL A 103 -2.06 6.55 14.67
N ILE A 104 -1.10 7.10 13.93
CA ILE A 104 0.10 7.71 14.54
C ILE A 104 -0.29 8.91 15.39
N ARG A 105 -1.22 9.77 14.94
CA ARG A 105 -1.69 10.92 15.71
C ARG A 105 -2.45 10.55 16.97
N ALA A 106 -3.22 9.45 16.92
CA ALA A 106 -4.03 9.03 18.05
C ALA A 106 -3.20 8.32 19.14
N LEU A 107 -2.19 7.55 18.71
CA LEU A 107 -1.51 6.60 19.61
C LEU A 107 -0.09 7.03 19.99
N CYS A 108 0.51 8.01 19.31
CA CYS A 108 1.87 8.46 19.58
C CYS A 108 1.92 9.92 20.01
N ALA A 109 2.76 10.21 21.00
CA ALA A 109 3.11 11.54 21.47
C ALA A 109 4.59 11.86 21.15
N PRO A 110 5.02 13.13 21.19
CA PRO A 110 6.44 13.48 21.07
C PRO A 110 7.30 12.69 22.06
N GLY A 111 8.33 12.02 21.56
CA GLY A 111 9.20 11.12 22.34
C GLY A 111 8.86 9.63 22.19
N ASP A 112 7.68 9.30 21.68
CA ASP A 112 7.33 7.93 21.34
C ASP A 112 7.96 7.50 20.00
N ALA A 113 7.90 6.19 19.73
CA ALA A 113 8.43 5.59 18.52
C ALA A 113 7.45 4.59 17.89
N ILE A 114 7.63 4.38 16.59
CA ILE A 114 7.07 3.23 15.86
C ILE A 114 8.18 2.22 15.55
N VAL A 115 7.78 0.95 15.34
CA VAL A 115 8.64 -0.10 14.77
C VAL A 115 8.11 -0.49 13.40
N THR A 116 8.97 -0.60 12.41
CA THR A 116 8.65 -1.15 11.09
C THR A 116 9.91 -1.68 10.41
N ALA A 117 9.79 -2.41 9.29
CA ALA A 117 10.96 -2.82 8.53
C ALA A 117 11.61 -1.62 7.81
N ASP A 118 12.92 -1.69 7.57
CA ASP A 118 13.71 -0.67 6.87
C ASP A 118 13.34 -0.56 5.38
N ARG A 119 12.85 -1.67 4.80
CA ARG A 119 12.50 -1.84 3.40
C ARG A 119 11.07 -2.37 3.26
N THR A 120 10.14 -1.49 3.53
CA THR A 120 8.70 -1.72 3.49
C THR A 120 7.96 -0.51 2.89
N PHE A 121 6.67 -0.37 3.12
CA PHE A 121 5.91 0.77 2.64
C PHE A 121 6.36 2.07 3.34
N ALA A 122 7.02 2.93 2.60
CA ALA A 122 7.72 4.12 3.11
C ALA A 122 6.82 5.11 3.88
N VAL A 123 5.51 5.04 3.71
CA VAL A 123 4.56 5.97 4.33
C VAL A 123 4.57 5.86 5.86
N TYR A 124 4.85 4.69 6.44
CA TYR A 124 4.94 4.55 7.90
C TYR A 124 6.04 5.46 8.47
N GLU A 125 7.25 5.34 7.91
CA GLU A 125 8.41 6.16 8.30
C GLU A 125 8.16 7.64 8.00
N TRP A 126 7.59 7.98 6.84
CA TRP A 126 7.33 9.37 6.47
C TRP A 126 6.33 10.04 7.41
N VAL A 127 5.20 9.38 7.68
CA VAL A 127 4.18 9.93 8.58
C VAL A 127 4.73 10.10 9.99
N ALA A 128 5.43 9.09 10.51
CA ALA A 128 6.09 9.21 11.81
C ALA A 128 7.06 10.41 11.82
N ARG A 129 7.95 10.53 10.84
CA ARG A 129 8.96 11.57 10.76
C ARG A 129 8.37 12.98 10.72
N PHE A 130 7.41 13.26 9.83
CA PHE A 130 6.82 14.61 9.80
C PHE A 130 5.83 14.88 10.95
N SER A 131 5.49 13.88 11.73
CA SER A 131 4.74 14.00 13.00
C SER A 131 5.65 14.15 14.23
N GLY A 132 6.99 14.12 14.05
CA GLY A 132 7.95 14.20 15.14
C GLY A 132 8.07 12.91 15.96
N ILE A 133 7.65 11.79 15.40
CA ILE A 133 7.70 10.46 16.02
C ILE A 133 8.91 9.69 15.46
N ALA A 134 9.67 9.07 16.35
CA ALA A 134 10.83 8.27 15.96
C ALA A 134 10.41 6.97 15.25
N SER A 135 11.25 6.50 14.32
CA SER A 135 11.06 5.21 13.65
C SER A 135 12.22 4.28 13.97
N ARG A 136 11.95 3.12 14.52
CA ARG A 136 12.92 2.04 14.70
C ARG A 136 12.81 1.11 13.50
N LEU A 137 13.76 1.23 12.60
CA LEU A 137 13.76 0.51 11.33
C LEU A 137 14.52 -0.81 11.49
N VAL A 138 13.82 -1.92 11.26
CA VAL A 138 14.37 -3.27 11.38
C VAL A 138 14.79 -3.79 10.00
N PRO A 139 16.04 -4.18 9.80
CA PRO A 139 16.51 -4.74 8.53
C PRO A 139 15.72 -6.01 8.14
N LEU A 140 15.39 -6.13 6.85
CA LEU A 140 14.84 -7.38 6.33
C LEU A 140 15.90 -8.49 6.41
N LYS A 141 15.43 -9.70 6.70
CA LYS A 141 16.22 -10.94 6.62
C LYS A 141 15.74 -11.78 5.44
N ASN A 142 16.63 -12.07 4.50
CA ASN A 142 16.27 -12.81 3.28
C ASN A 142 15.04 -12.25 2.55
N LEU A 143 14.99 -10.91 2.39
CA LEU A 143 13.87 -10.15 1.78
C LEU A 143 12.53 -10.26 2.53
N ALA A 144 12.50 -10.80 3.74
CA ALA A 144 11.30 -10.91 4.58
C ALA A 144 11.44 -10.11 5.89
N LEU A 145 10.31 -9.74 6.49
CA LEU A 145 10.28 -9.18 7.83
C LEU A 145 10.80 -10.24 8.82
N ASP A 146 11.72 -9.83 9.71
CA ASP A 146 12.26 -10.71 10.77
C ASP A 146 11.44 -10.52 12.06
N PRO A 147 10.59 -11.49 12.45
CA PRO A 147 9.73 -11.33 13.61
C PRO A 147 10.53 -11.21 14.93
N ALA A 148 11.66 -11.90 15.04
CA ALA A 148 12.49 -11.84 16.24
C ALA A 148 13.17 -10.46 16.38
N ALA A 149 13.71 -9.93 15.28
CA ALA A 149 14.32 -8.60 15.28
C ALA A 149 13.28 -7.49 15.47
N MET A 150 12.08 -7.62 14.88
CA MET A 150 10.98 -6.69 15.10
C MET A 150 10.52 -6.71 16.57
N HIS A 151 10.38 -7.89 17.18
CA HIS A 151 10.06 -8.01 18.60
C HIS A 151 11.13 -7.35 19.49
N ALA A 152 12.41 -7.61 19.23
CA ALA A 152 13.52 -7.02 19.97
C ALA A 152 13.58 -5.49 19.86
N ALA A 153 13.09 -4.92 18.74
CA ALA A 153 13.00 -3.47 18.56
C ALA A 153 11.87 -2.81 19.40
N VAL A 154 10.92 -3.60 19.91
CA VAL A 154 9.84 -3.08 20.75
C VAL A 154 10.31 -2.93 22.21
N THR A 155 10.96 -1.81 22.46
CA THR A 155 11.41 -1.40 23.81
C THR A 155 10.53 -0.25 24.32
N GLU A 156 10.83 0.27 25.51
CA GLU A 156 10.10 1.41 26.08
C GLU A 156 9.93 2.56 25.08
N GLY A 157 8.77 3.20 25.09
CA GLY A 157 8.39 4.30 24.19
C GLY A 157 7.88 3.85 22.82
N VAL A 158 7.92 2.57 22.46
CA VAL A 158 7.26 2.09 21.24
C VAL A 158 5.76 1.95 21.47
N ARG A 159 4.96 2.61 20.62
CA ARG A 159 3.49 2.58 20.68
C ARG A 159 2.87 1.74 19.59
N VAL A 160 3.46 1.74 18.40
CA VAL A 160 2.88 1.08 17.22
C VAL A 160 3.94 0.27 16.48
N VAL A 161 3.58 -0.95 16.07
CA VAL A 161 4.37 -1.81 15.19
C VAL A 161 3.61 -1.97 13.87
N PHE A 162 4.22 -1.58 12.76
CA PHE A 162 3.64 -1.80 11.43
C PHE A 162 4.20 -3.09 10.82
N VAL A 163 3.31 -4.02 10.51
CA VAL A 163 3.59 -5.30 9.82
C VAL A 163 2.89 -5.27 8.47
N CYS A 164 3.64 -5.00 7.40
CA CYS A 164 3.14 -5.04 6.04
C CYS A 164 3.09 -6.50 5.56
N ASN A 165 1.92 -7.08 5.48
CA ASN A 165 1.70 -8.50 5.24
C ASN A 165 0.59 -8.74 4.19
N PRO A 166 0.92 -8.97 2.91
CA PRO A 166 2.26 -9.10 2.31
C PRO A 166 3.06 -7.81 2.24
N ASN A 167 4.39 -7.94 2.36
CA ASN A 167 5.28 -6.79 2.35
C ASN A 167 5.39 -6.15 0.95
N ASN A 168 5.35 -4.85 0.89
CA ASN A 168 5.73 -4.07 -0.28
C ASN A 168 7.09 -3.41 -0.01
N PRO A 169 8.18 -3.77 -0.77
CA PRO A 169 8.15 -4.20 -2.16
C PRO A 169 8.43 -5.70 -2.43
N THR A 170 8.70 -6.51 -1.41
CA THR A 170 9.21 -7.88 -1.63
C THR A 170 8.11 -8.92 -1.89
N GLY A 171 6.88 -8.64 -1.46
CA GLY A 171 5.77 -9.60 -1.51
C GLY A 171 5.94 -10.79 -0.55
N SER A 172 6.94 -10.74 0.34
CA SER A 172 7.10 -11.73 1.42
C SER A 172 5.99 -11.57 2.46
N TRP A 173 5.70 -12.63 3.19
CA TRP A 173 4.62 -12.63 4.18
C TRP A 173 4.91 -13.56 5.34
N TRP A 174 4.26 -13.29 6.47
CA TRP A 174 4.22 -14.16 7.62
C TRP A 174 2.99 -15.06 7.55
N ASN A 175 3.16 -16.35 7.77
CA ASN A 175 2.05 -17.26 7.95
C ASN A 175 1.39 -17.09 9.33
N ARG A 176 0.23 -17.73 9.53
CA ARG A 176 -0.53 -17.64 10.77
C ARG A 176 0.32 -17.95 12.00
N ALA A 177 1.09 -19.03 11.97
CA ALA A 177 1.89 -19.47 13.11
C ALA A 177 2.97 -18.43 13.52
N VAL A 178 3.64 -17.81 12.53
CA VAL A 178 4.63 -16.77 12.76
C VAL A 178 3.99 -15.52 13.35
N LEU A 179 2.86 -15.06 12.77
CA LEU A 179 2.16 -13.88 13.25
C LEU A 179 1.63 -14.06 14.68
N GLU A 180 0.97 -15.17 14.97
CA GLU A 180 0.45 -15.46 16.32
C GLU A 180 1.58 -15.61 17.35
N SER A 181 2.72 -16.24 16.96
CA SER A 181 3.89 -16.31 17.83
C SER A 181 4.46 -14.92 18.14
N PHE A 182 4.51 -14.05 17.15
CA PHE A 182 4.95 -12.65 17.35
C PHE A 182 4.01 -11.89 18.28
N LEU A 183 2.68 -12.00 18.06
CA LEU A 183 1.69 -11.32 18.89
C LEU A 183 1.73 -11.80 20.35
N ARG A 184 1.86 -13.12 20.59
CA ARG A 184 2.04 -13.68 21.94
C ARG A 184 3.32 -13.18 22.60
N ALA A 185 4.44 -13.15 21.88
CA ALA A 185 5.71 -12.65 22.41
C ALA A 185 5.66 -11.15 22.71
N LEU A 186 4.88 -10.40 21.95
CA LEU A 186 4.69 -8.96 22.15
C LEU A 186 3.87 -8.65 23.42
N ASP A 187 2.96 -9.56 23.80
CA ASP A 187 2.18 -9.51 25.03
C ASP A 187 1.49 -8.14 25.27
N GLY A 188 0.84 -7.61 24.23
CA GLY A 188 0.10 -6.34 24.30
C GLY A 188 0.94 -5.07 24.49
N ARG A 189 2.28 -5.15 24.48
CA ARG A 189 3.17 -4.00 24.75
C ARG A 189 3.10 -2.86 23.75
N ALA A 190 2.54 -3.09 22.56
CA ALA A 190 2.31 -2.09 21.55
C ALA A 190 1.09 -2.45 20.70
N MET A 191 0.49 -1.46 20.06
CA MET A 191 -0.51 -1.71 19.00
C MET A 191 0.19 -2.27 17.76
N VAL A 192 -0.41 -3.28 17.14
CA VAL A 192 0.11 -3.90 15.90
C VAL A 192 -0.82 -3.57 14.75
N VAL A 193 -0.30 -2.91 13.75
CA VAL A 193 -1.00 -2.62 12.50
C VAL A 193 -0.61 -3.67 11.47
N LEU A 194 -1.56 -4.53 11.12
CA LEU A 194 -1.43 -5.46 10.00
C LEU A 194 -1.86 -4.73 8.72
N ASP A 195 -0.91 -4.32 7.91
CA ASP A 195 -1.21 -3.73 6.61
C ASP A 195 -1.41 -4.84 5.57
N GLU A 196 -2.66 -5.12 5.29
CA GLU A 196 -3.13 -6.14 4.37
C GLU A 196 -3.55 -5.55 3.01
N ALA A 197 -2.87 -4.51 2.53
CA ALA A 197 -3.19 -3.86 1.25
C ALA A 197 -3.13 -4.82 0.05
N TYR A 198 -2.47 -5.96 0.19
CA TYR A 198 -2.33 -6.97 -0.87
C TYR A 198 -2.95 -8.34 -0.51
N ARG A 199 -3.74 -8.42 0.55
CA ARG A 199 -4.33 -9.68 1.04
C ARG A 199 -5.12 -10.43 -0.04
N GLU A 200 -5.91 -9.72 -0.83
CA GLU A 200 -6.74 -10.34 -1.86
C GLU A 200 -5.94 -11.01 -2.99
N PHE A 201 -4.64 -10.74 -3.11
CA PHE A 201 -3.73 -11.38 -4.08
C PHE A 201 -3.09 -12.65 -3.55
N VAL A 202 -3.24 -12.94 -2.25
CA VAL A 202 -2.65 -14.14 -1.65
C VAL A 202 -3.52 -15.34 -1.95
N ASP A 203 -2.90 -16.41 -2.41
CA ASP A 203 -3.52 -17.70 -2.73
C ASP A 203 -3.10 -18.83 -1.80
N ASP A 204 -2.22 -18.53 -0.83
CA ASP A 204 -1.72 -19.49 0.15
C ASP A 204 -2.71 -19.65 1.32
N PRO A 205 -3.16 -20.88 1.63
CA PRO A 205 -4.12 -21.15 2.71
C PRO A 205 -3.56 -20.86 4.12
N ASP A 206 -2.24 -20.84 4.29
CA ASP A 206 -1.61 -20.54 5.58
C ASP A 206 -1.51 -19.02 5.86
N PHE A 207 -1.95 -18.20 4.92
CA PHE A 207 -1.98 -16.75 5.12
C PHE A 207 -3.02 -16.38 6.19
N PRO A 208 -2.63 -15.63 7.24
CA PRO A 208 -3.56 -15.23 8.30
C PRO A 208 -4.58 -14.22 7.76
N ASP A 209 -5.85 -14.36 8.15
CA ASP A 209 -6.82 -13.28 8.00
C ASP A 209 -6.75 -12.37 9.23
N GLY A 210 -6.31 -11.13 9.05
CA GLY A 210 -6.22 -10.16 10.14
C GLY A 210 -7.56 -9.90 10.82
N MET A 211 -8.69 -10.04 10.07
CA MET A 211 -10.04 -9.89 10.64
C MET A 211 -10.40 -11.00 11.64
N GLU A 212 -9.82 -12.19 11.50
CA GLU A 212 -9.94 -13.28 12.48
C GLU A 212 -8.95 -13.08 13.64
N ILE A 213 -7.70 -12.72 13.32
CA ILE A 213 -6.63 -12.52 14.32
C ILE A 213 -7.03 -11.47 15.37
N MET A 214 -7.63 -10.35 14.93
CA MET A 214 -8.05 -9.28 15.83
C MET A 214 -9.17 -9.69 16.82
N GLU A 215 -9.88 -10.80 16.58
CA GLU A 215 -10.89 -11.29 17.54
C GLU A 215 -10.29 -11.79 18.86
N SER A 216 -9.02 -12.20 18.81
CA SER A 216 -8.29 -12.71 19.97
C SER A 216 -7.19 -11.75 20.47
N HIS A 217 -7.05 -10.58 19.81
CA HIS A 217 -5.97 -9.63 20.09
C HIS A 217 -6.47 -8.18 19.98
N ASP A 218 -6.90 -7.58 21.07
CA ASP A 218 -7.45 -6.21 21.10
C ASP A 218 -6.45 -5.13 20.66
N ASN A 219 -5.15 -5.44 20.69
CA ASN A 219 -4.08 -4.58 20.23
C ASN A 219 -3.76 -4.72 18.74
N VAL A 220 -4.57 -5.46 17.96
CA VAL A 220 -4.39 -5.61 16.52
C VAL A 220 -5.35 -4.70 15.75
N LEU A 221 -4.80 -3.95 14.79
CA LEU A 221 -5.51 -3.12 13.82
C LEU A 221 -5.23 -3.65 12.43
N VAL A 222 -6.26 -3.83 11.61
CA VAL A 222 -6.14 -4.35 10.24
C VAL A 222 -6.37 -3.23 9.24
N PHE A 223 -5.40 -2.98 8.36
CA PHE A 223 -5.52 -2.02 7.26
C PHE A 223 -5.78 -2.74 5.96
N ARG A 224 -6.76 -2.24 5.18
CA ARG A 224 -7.03 -2.66 3.81
C ARG A 224 -7.34 -1.46 2.92
N THR A 225 -7.29 -1.66 1.61
CA THR A 225 -7.46 -0.58 0.65
C THR A 225 -8.27 -1.01 -0.57
N PHE A 226 -9.05 -0.11 -1.11
CA PHE A 226 -9.70 -0.28 -2.42
C PHE A 226 -8.79 0.07 -3.60
N SER A 227 -7.58 0.58 -3.33
CA SER A 227 -6.64 1.05 -4.37
C SER A 227 -6.01 -0.07 -5.19
N LYS A 228 -5.95 -1.32 -4.67
CA LYS A 228 -5.21 -2.42 -5.27
C LYS A 228 -6.13 -3.41 -5.97
N MET A 229 -6.66 -4.40 -5.28
CA MET A 229 -7.54 -5.41 -5.88
C MET A 229 -8.74 -4.77 -6.58
N TYR A 230 -9.40 -3.82 -5.96
CA TYR A 230 -10.61 -3.18 -6.49
C TYR A 230 -10.36 -2.10 -7.56
N GLY A 231 -9.11 -1.79 -7.92
CA GLY A 231 -8.80 -0.83 -8.98
C GLY A 231 -9.28 0.60 -8.74
N LEU A 232 -9.54 0.98 -7.49
CA LEU A 232 -10.08 2.30 -7.11
C LEU A 232 -8.99 3.27 -6.61
N ALA A 233 -7.75 3.14 -7.09
CA ALA A 233 -6.62 3.95 -6.65
C ALA A 233 -6.88 5.46 -6.75
N GLY A 234 -7.56 5.90 -7.82
CA GLY A 234 -7.91 7.30 -8.05
C GLY A 234 -9.00 7.85 -7.14
N PHE A 235 -9.85 6.97 -6.58
CA PHE A 235 -10.93 7.38 -5.67
C PHE A 235 -10.47 7.59 -4.22
N ARG A 236 -9.26 7.13 -3.87
CA ARG A 236 -8.64 7.36 -2.56
C ARG A 236 -9.47 6.83 -1.41
N VAL A 237 -9.75 5.52 -1.37
CA VAL A 237 -10.47 4.88 -0.26
C VAL A 237 -9.62 3.77 0.36
N GLY A 238 -9.47 3.82 1.68
CA GLY A 238 -8.88 2.78 2.50
C GLY A 238 -9.58 2.74 3.84
N TYR A 239 -9.39 1.67 4.57
CA TYR A 239 -10.02 1.51 5.88
C TYR A 239 -9.15 0.77 6.88
N LEU A 240 -9.48 0.97 8.15
CA LEU A 240 -8.98 0.25 9.30
C LEU A 240 -10.16 -0.51 9.91
N CYS A 241 -9.88 -1.70 10.44
CA CYS A 241 -10.73 -2.41 11.38
C CYS A 241 -9.95 -2.68 12.67
N GLY A 242 -10.57 -2.48 13.83
CA GLY A 242 -9.97 -2.68 15.13
C GLY A 242 -11.00 -3.07 16.19
N SER A 243 -10.59 -3.21 17.45
CA SER A 243 -11.52 -3.31 18.57
C SER A 243 -12.38 -2.03 18.64
N LEU A 244 -13.55 -2.11 19.27
CA LEU A 244 -14.44 -0.94 19.43
C LEU A 244 -13.71 0.23 20.10
N GLU A 245 -12.95 -0.06 21.16
CA GLU A 245 -12.22 0.95 21.92
C GLU A 245 -11.10 1.58 21.10
N ALA A 246 -10.24 0.78 20.46
CA ALA A 246 -9.13 1.29 19.66
C ALA A 246 -9.63 2.13 18.48
N THR A 247 -10.70 1.68 17.79
CA THR A 247 -11.27 2.40 16.65
C THR A 247 -11.91 3.71 17.09
N ASP A 248 -12.61 3.75 18.24
CA ASP A 248 -13.18 4.99 18.79
C ASP A 248 -12.08 6.02 19.13
N ILE A 249 -11.00 5.59 19.76
CA ILE A 249 -9.84 6.46 20.06
C ILE A 249 -9.25 7.05 18.79
N ILE A 250 -9.02 6.22 17.76
CA ILE A 250 -8.42 6.68 16.50
C ILE A 250 -9.38 7.61 15.74
N ARG A 251 -10.68 7.34 15.78
CA ARG A 251 -11.72 8.19 15.15
C ARG A 251 -11.72 9.62 15.68
N ARG A 252 -11.33 9.85 16.93
CA ARG A 252 -11.22 11.21 17.51
C ARG A 252 -10.20 12.10 16.79
N THR A 253 -9.24 11.49 16.07
CA THR A 253 -8.22 12.22 15.27
C THR A 253 -8.51 12.22 13.78
N GLN A 254 -9.65 11.66 13.35
CA GLN A 254 -10.04 11.59 11.95
C GLN A 254 -10.47 12.98 11.44
N ILE A 255 -10.11 13.28 10.19
CA ILE A 255 -10.58 14.47 9.51
C ILE A 255 -11.98 14.19 8.94
N ALA A 256 -12.99 14.90 9.45
CA ALA A 256 -14.36 14.74 8.98
C ALA A 256 -14.46 15.07 7.48
N TYR A 257 -15.31 14.35 6.74
CA TYR A 257 -15.57 14.55 5.31
C TYR A 257 -14.36 14.36 4.38
N SER A 258 -13.28 13.73 4.84
CA SER A 258 -12.05 13.55 4.06
C SER A 258 -12.24 12.64 2.84
N VAL A 259 -13.15 11.68 2.92
CA VAL A 259 -13.42 10.72 1.85
C VAL A 259 -14.51 11.27 0.92
N ASN A 260 -14.15 11.48 -0.34
CA ASN A 260 -15.05 12.05 -1.33
C ASN A 260 -16.26 11.13 -1.63
N VAL A 261 -17.38 11.73 -2.04
CA VAL A 261 -18.65 11.02 -2.25
C VAL A 261 -18.55 9.92 -3.32
N LEU A 262 -17.85 10.15 -4.42
CA LEU A 262 -17.68 9.15 -5.49
C LEU A 262 -16.83 7.97 -5.00
N GLY A 263 -15.83 8.23 -4.17
CA GLY A 263 -15.05 7.19 -3.52
C GLY A 263 -15.90 6.30 -2.61
N GLN A 264 -16.78 6.91 -1.79
CA GLN A 264 -17.70 6.15 -0.93
C GLN A 264 -18.67 5.29 -1.77
N VAL A 265 -19.29 5.87 -2.80
CA VAL A 265 -20.19 5.16 -3.71
C VAL A 265 -19.50 4.01 -4.42
N ALA A 266 -18.34 4.25 -5.03
CA ALA A 266 -17.58 3.24 -5.77
C ALA A 266 -17.12 2.08 -4.87
N ALA A 267 -16.61 2.39 -3.67
CA ALA A 267 -16.13 1.38 -2.73
C ALA A 267 -17.29 0.51 -2.18
N THR A 268 -18.42 1.12 -1.85
CA THR A 268 -19.61 0.39 -1.39
C THR A 268 -20.13 -0.57 -2.48
N ALA A 269 -20.24 -0.09 -3.71
CA ALA A 269 -20.67 -0.91 -4.84
C ALA A 269 -19.68 -2.04 -5.17
N ALA A 270 -18.38 -1.78 -5.04
CA ALA A 270 -17.34 -2.78 -5.29
C ALA A 270 -17.41 -3.97 -4.32
N LEU A 271 -17.88 -3.77 -3.09
CA LEU A 271 -18.04 -4.85 -2.10
C LEU A 271 -19.24 -5.77 -2.38
N ALA A 272 -20.23 -5.30 -3.12
CA ALA A 272 -21.49 -6.03 -3.35
C ALA A 272 -21.30 -7.19 -4.34
N ASP A 273 -20.41 -7.05 -5.34
CA ASP A 273 -20.17 -8.07 -6.37
C ASP A 273 -18.69 -8.02 -6.81
N ASP A 274 -17.82 -8.57 -5.99
CA ASP A 274 -16.37 -8.53 -6.21
C ASP A 274 -15.77 -9.88 -6.66
N ALA A 275 -16.47 -11.00 -6.47
CA ALA A 275 -15.90 -12.34 -6.65
C ALA A 275 -15.36 -12.58 -8.07
N GLY A 276 -16.13 -12.20 -9.11
CA GLY A 276 -15.71 -12.33 -10.50
C GLY A 276 -14.51 -11.45 -10.84
N HIS A 277 -14.50 -10.23 -10.34
CA HIS A 277 -13.40 -9.28 -10.53
C HIS A 277 -12.12 -9.74 -9.82
N ILE A 278 -12.23 -10.22 -8.58
CA ILE A 278 -11.10 -10.78 -7.82
C ILE A 278 -10.50 -11.97 -8.56
N ALA A 279 -11.33 -12.91 -9.01
CA ALA A 279 -10.88 -14.10 -9.74
C ALA A 279 -10.16 -13.73 -11.05
N ALA A 280 -10.72 -12.80 -11.83
CA ALA A 280 -10.10 -12.30 -13.07
C ALA A 280 -8.76 -11.61 -12.80
N THR A 281 -8.70 -10.77 -11.77
CA THR A 281 -7.47 -10.06 -11.39
C THR A 281 -6.39 -11.03 -10.91
N ARG A 282 -6.73 -12.01 -10.07
CA ARG A 282 -5.78 -13.06 -9.63
C ARG A 282 -5.21 -13.84 -10.80
N ARG A 283 -6.06 -14.23 -11.76
CA ARG A 283 -5.62 -14.93 -12.97
C ARG A 283 -4.65 -14.09 -13.77
N MET A 284 -5.01 -12.84 -14.08
CA MET A 284 -4.13 -11.91 -14.79
C MET A 284 -2.77 -11.75 -14.07
N VAL A 285 -2.76 -11.65 -12.75
CA VAL A 285 -1.52 -11.53 -11.96
C VAL A 285 -0.70 -12.82 -12.01
N ALA A 286 -1.33 -14.00 -11.93
CA ALA A 286 -0.63 -15.28 -12.04
C ALA A 286 0.02 -15.47 -13.42
N ASP A 287 -0.70 -15.16 -14.49
CA ASP A 287 -0.19 -15.21 -15.87
C ASP A 287 0.98 -14.24 -16.06
N ALA A 288 0.87 -13.03 -15.54
CA ALA A 288 1.93 -12.01 -15.60
C ALA A 288 3.18 -12.41 -14.78
N LYS A 289 3.03 -13.05 -13.61
CA LYS A 289 4.15 -13.61 -12.83
C LYS A 289 4.88 -14.70 -13.63
N ALA A 290 4.13 -15.65 -14.20
CA ALA A 290 4.70 -16.72 -15.00
C ALA A 290 5.43 -16.19 -16.25
N PHE A 291 4.84 -15.18 -16.92
CA PHE A 291 5.49 -14.52 -18.05
C PHE A 291 6.79 -13.85 -17.63
N LEU A 292 6.75 -13.01 -16.59
CA LEU A 292 7.92 -12.28 -16.11
C LEU A 292 9.04 -13.22 -15.68
N GLY A 293 8.72 -14.31 -14.98
CA GLY A 293 9.70 -15.32 -14.58
C GLY A 293 10.45 -15.87 -15.78
N ARG A 294 9.75 -16.35 -16.82
CA ARG A 294 10.38 -16.84 -18.05
C ARG A 294 11.30 -15.80 -18.71
N GLU A 295 10.86 -14.54 -18.73
CA GLU A 295 11.66 -13.46 -19.32
C GLU A 295 12.94 -13.17 -18.53
N CYS A 296 12.84 -13.15 -17.20
CA CYS A 296 13.99 -12.95 -16.32
C CYS A 296 14.97 -14.13 -16.39
N ASP A 297 14.48 -15.38 -16.39
CA ASP A 297 15.30 -16.58 -16.54
C ASP A 297 16.08 -16.57 -17.87
N ALA A 298 15.40 -16.22 -18.97
CA ALA A 298 16.03 -16.12 -20.30
C ALA A 298 17.12 -15.03 -20.37
N LEU A 299 17.02 -14.01 -19.52
CA LEU A 299 18.00 -12.92 -19.43
C LEU A 299 19.03 -13.11 -18.32
N GLY A 300 18.94 -14.19 -17.52
CA GLY A 300 19.81 -14.45 -16.39
C GLY A 300 19.67 -13.40 -15.28
N LEU A 301 18.48 -12.82 -15.09
CA LEU A 301 18.21 -11.80 -14.08
C LEU A 301 17.63 -12.41 -12.82
N GLU A 302 18.13 -11.96 -11.66
CA GLU A 302 17.51 -12.26 -10.37
C GLU A 302 16.17 -11.53 -10.23
N TYR A 303 15.13 -12.22 -9.77
CA TYR A 303 13.81 -11.62 -9.56
C TYR A 303 13.08 -12.19 -8.36
N VAL A 304 12.10 -11.46 -7.84
CA VAL A 304 11.25 -11.87 -6.73
C VAL A 304 9.79 -11.64 -7.10
N CYS A 305 9.04 -12.74 -7.22
CA CYS A 305 7.59 -12.73 -7.40
C CYS A 305 6.92 -13.23 -6.11
N GLY A 306 6.69 -12.33 -5.17
CA GLY A 306 5.97 -12.64 -3.92
C GLY A 306 4.46 -12.53 -4.04
N GLN A 307 3.77 -12.44 -2.90
CA GLN A 307 2.32 -12.25 -2.84
C GLN A 307 1.96 -10.77 -3.04
N GLY A 308 1.33 -10.45 -4.17
CA GLY A 308 0.96 -9.09 -4.58
C GLY A 308 0.86 -8.99 -6.09
N ASN A 309 0.42 -7.82 -6.59
CA ASN A 309 0.31 -7.52 -8.03
C ASN A 309 1.57 -6.83 -8.57
N PHE A 310 2.73 -7.20 -8.06
CA PHE A 310 4.03 -6.67 -8.47
C PHE A 310 5.13 -7.72 -8.32
N ALA A 311 6.24 -7.46 -8.99
CA ALA A 311 7.48 -8.21 -8.83
C ALA A 311 8.66 -7.26 -8.74
N MET A 312 9.77 -7.71 -8.16
CA MET A 312 11.05 -7.02 -8.18
C MET A 312 12.00 -7.73 -9.13
N VAL A 313 12.76 -6.97 -9.90
CA VAL A 313 13.81 -7.48 -10.80
C VAL A 313 15.12 -6.76 -10.48
N ARG A 314 16.18 -7.53 -10.24
CA ARG A 314 17.52 -7.00 -10.06
C ARG A 314 18.15 -6.71 -11.41
N THR A 315 18.79 -5.58 -11.53
CA THR A 315 19.35 -5.12 -12.80
C THR A 315 20.87 -4.97 -12.70
N PRO A 316 21.63 -5.28 -13.75
CA PRO A 316 23.09 -5.13 -13.77
C PRO A 316 23.54 -3.67 -13.84
N VAL A 317 22.60 -2.75 -14.10
CA VAL A 317 22.84 -1.31 -14.16
C VAL A 317 21.99 -0.59 -13.11
N SER A 318 22.35 0.66 -12.79
CA SER A 318 21.56 1.49 -11.88
C SER A 318 20.09 1.55 -12.29
N ASP A 319 19.18 1.34 -11.33
CA ASP A 319 17.73 1.44 -11.53
C ASP A 319 17.30 2.82 -12.07
N THR A 320 18.00 3.89 -11.70
CA THR A 320 17.77 5.24 -12.22
C THR A 320 18.15 5.37 -13.70
N LEU A 321 19.27 4.76 -14.12
CA LEU A 321 19.67 4.73 -15.53
C LEU A 321 18.66 3.91 -16.34
N LEU A 322 18.31 2.73 -15.84
CA LEU A 322 17.33 1.84 -16.46
C LEU A 322 15.96 2.52 -16.61
N TYR A 323 15.51 3.22 -15.57
CA TYR A 323 14.26 4.00 -15.62
C TYR A 323 14.27 5.02 -16.77
N ARG A 324 15.37 5.75 -16.98
CA ARG A 324 15.48 6.72 -18.09
C ARG A 324 15.39 6.03 -19.45
N ARG A 325 16.00 4.84 -19.59
CA ARG A 325 15.94 4.04 -20.82
C ARG A 325 14.51 3.53 -21.09
N PHE A 326 13.82 3.07 -20.04
CA PHE A 326 12.41 2.67 -20.13
C PHE A 326 11.49 3.83 -20.51
N MET A 327 11.66 5.00 -19.88
CA MET A 327 10.82 6.16 -20.18
C MET A 327 10.93 6.63 -21.65
N ARG A 328 12.10 6.48 -22.28
CA ARG A 328 12.29 6.75 -23.72
C ARG A 328 11.52 5.77 -24.62
N GLN A 329 11.07 4.65 -24.07
CA GLN A 329 10.26 3.65 -24.74
C GLN A 329 8.80 3.66 -24.29
N GLY A 330 8.41 4.64 -23.47
CA GLY A 330 7.06 4.77 -22.95
C GLY A 330 6.69 3.75 -21.87
N ILE A 331 7.66 3.16 -21.19
CA ILE A 331 7.43 2.22 -20.07
C ILE A 331 7.82 2.89 -18.76
N MET A 332 6.91 2.89 -17.79
CA MET A 332 7.16 3.45 -16.45
C MET A 332 7.18 2.35 -15.41
N VAL A 333 8.34 2.11 -14.80
CA VAL A 333 8.53 1.19 -13.66
C VAL A 333 8.87 1.98 -12.39
N ARG A 334 8.93 1.31 -11.25
CA ARG A 334 9.38 1.93 -9.99
C ARG A 334 10.86 1.65 -9.75
N THR A 335 11.66 2.70 -9.64
CA THR A 335 13.04 2.60 -9.13
C THR A 335 13.01 2.27 -7.64
N MET A 336 13.93 1.43 -7.19
CA MET A 336 13.92 0.91 -5.84
C MET A 336 15.03 1.44 -4.94
N THR A 337 15.95 2.25 -5.46
CA THR A 337 16.98 2.94 -4.65
C THR A 337 16.37 3.72 -3.49
N GLY A 338 15.26 4.45 -3.71
CA GLY A 338 14.53 5.16 -2.65
C GLY A 338 13.87 4.25 -1.61
N PHE A 339 13.77 2.95 -1.86
CA PHE A 339 13.30 1.90 -0.93
C PHE A 339 14.48 1.12 -0.32
N ARG A 340 15.70 1.64 -0.40
CA ARG A 340 16.94 1.00 0.06
C ARG A 340 17.26 -0.32 -0.65
N PHE A 341 16.82 -0.47 -1.91
CA PHE A 341 17.14 -1.57 -2.82
C PHE A 341 17.82 -1.02 -4.09
N PRO A 342 19.09 -0.60 -4.03
CA PRO A 342 19.81 -0.13 -5.20
C PRO A 342 19.93 -1.23 -6.27
N ASN A 343 19.85 -0.85 -7.54
CA ASN A 343 19.89 -1.74 -8.70
C ASN A 343 18.71 -2.74 -8.78
N TRP A 344 17.59 -2.40 -8.16
CA TRP A 344 16.33 -3.11 -8.34
C TRP A 344 15.28 -2.19 -8.95
N ILE A 345 14.39 -2.77 -9.73
CA ILE A 345 13.15 -2.15 -10.16
C ILE A 345 11.97 -2.95 -9.61
N ARG A 346 10.85 -2.29 -9.34
CA ARG A 346 9.59 -2.96 -9.08
C ARG A 346 8.65 -2.72 -10.26
N VAL A 347 8.04 -3.80 -10.74
CA VAL A 347 7.15 -3.82 -11.90
C VAL A 347 5.76 -4.24 -11.43
N SER A 348 4.73 -3.44 -11.70
CA SER A 348 3.34 -3.83 -11.51
C SER A 348 2.98 -4.89 -12.54
N LEU A 349 2.30 -5.95 -12.09
CA LEU A 349 1.85 -7.02 -12.96
C LEU A 349 0.56 -6.61 -13.69
N ALA A 350 0.52 -6.82 -15.00
CA ALA A 350 -0.48 -6.28 -15.90
C ALA A 350 -0.83 -7.31 -17.00
N PRO A 351 -1.87 -7.07 -17.81
CA PRO A 351 -2.20 -7.94 -18.93
C PRO A 351 -1.04 -8.17 -19.89
N GLU A 352 -1.08 -9.29 -20.60
CA GLU A 352 -0.02 -9.81 -21.47
C GLU A 352 0.60 -8.73 -22.39
N ALA A 353 -0.20 -7.93 -23.06
CA ALA A 353 0.29 -6.88 -23.97
C ALA A 353 1.20 -5.84 -23.25
N ALA A 354 0.90 -5.49 -22.02
CA ALA A 354 1.73 -4.59 -21.22
C ALA A 354 3.01 -5.27 -20.75
N MET A 355 2.93 -6.55 -20.36
CA MET A 355 4.09 -7.34 -19.96
C MET A 355 5.02 -7.62 -21.13
N GLN A 356 4.51 -7.88 -22.34
CA GLN A 356 5.31 -8.00 -23.58
C GLN A 356 6.03 -6.70 -23.91
N ALA A 357 5.32 -5.55 -23.82
CA ALA A 357 5.94 -4.24 -24.01
C ALA A 357 7.06 -3.98 -22.99
N PHE A 358 6.86 -4.34 -21.74
CA PHE A 358 7.89 -4.28 -20.70
C PHE A 358 9.09 -5.15 -21.05
N ALA A 359 8.89 -6.41 -21.43
CA ALA A 359 9.99 -7.35 -21.74
C ALA A 359 10.81 -6.88 -22.94
N THR A 360 10.15 -6.36 -23.99
CA THR A 360 10.83 -5.76 -25.13
C THR A 360 11.70 -4.56 -24.73
N ALA A 361 11.13 -3.68 -23.91
CA ALA A 361 11.85 -2.52 -23.39
C ALA A 361 13.00 -2.91 -22.45
N LEU A 362 12.84 -3.98 -21.65
CA LEU A 362 13.87 -4.48 -20.75
C LEU A 362 15.09 -4.98 -21.55
N ARG A 363 14.88 -5.82 -22.55
CA ARG A 363 15.97 -6.29 -23.44
C ARG A 363 16.71 -5.12 -24.07
N SER A 364 15.98 -4.24 -24.74
CA SER A 364 16.56 -3.04 -25.36
C SER A 364 17.29 -2.13 -24.37
N ALA A 365 16.77 -1.98 -23.14
CA ALA A 365 17.40 -1.15 -22.15
C ALA A 365 18.67 -1.77 -21.54
N LEU A 366 18.80 -3.09 -21.53
CA LEU A 366 19.99 -3.81 -21.09
C LEU A 366 21.08 -3.80 -22.16
N ASP A 367 20.72 -3.92 -23.45
CA ASP A 367 21.64 -3.92 -24.59
C ASP A 367 22.22 -2.52 -24.89
N ALA A 368 21.57 -1.45 -24.43
CA ALA A 368 22.04 -0.09 -24.66
C ALA A 368 23.36 0.17 -23.92
N LYS A 369 24.42 0.51 -24.65
CA LYS A 369 25.75 0.91 -24.13
C LYS A 369 25.73 2.26 -23.44
#